data_496d7b5437dcc7834bfdb93d0746658a
#
_entry.id   496d7b5437dcc7834bfdb93d0746658a
#
_cell.length_a   1.000
_cell.length_b   1.000
_cell.length_c   1.000
_cell.angle_alpha   90.00
_cell.angle_beta   90.00
_cell.angle_gamma   90.00
#
_symmetry.space_group_name_H-M   'P 1'
#
loop_
_entity.id
_entity.type
_entity.pdbx_description
1 polymer ?
#
loop_
_entity_poly.entity_id
_entity_poly.type
_entity_poly.pdbx_seq_one_letter_code
_entity_poly.pdbx_strand_id
1 'polypeptide(L)'
;ELEPISENGELPEYTPLDVPMPERQLKTFGRQLTMTREAFINDDIGLLTTMPQRYAALSANTQNKLVYQILTQNKKIYDGKVLFSDERGNTLKKGTKPTIESIEKMIYLLGMQKDEAGDQLMLMPDLFIVPLGMGTDLRTILYSPTIHTPDNTQAVNPYLGMNFTVVEDT
;
A
#
# COMPACT_ATOMS: atom_id res chain seq x y z
N GLU A 1 -23.42 -8.47 12.95
CA GLU A 1 -24.44 -7.53 13.45
C GLU A 1 -25.13 -8.18 14.66
N LEU A 2 -25.51 -7.37 15.69
CA LEU A 2 -26.24 -7.88 16.83
C LEU A 2 -27.73 -7.97 16.48
N GLU A 3 -28.34 -9.13 16.75
CA GLU A 3 -29.75 -9.33 16.53
C GLU A 3 -30.57 -8.95 17.75
N PRO A 4 -31.83 -8.47 17.58
CA PRO A 4 -32.70 -8.14 18.71
C PRO A 4 -33.03 -9.43 19.50
N ILE A 5 -32.95 -9.30 20.82
CA ILE A 5 -33.28 -10.40 21.74
C ILE A 5 -34.81 -10.56 21.78
N SER A 6 -35.31 -11.79 21.67
CA SER A 6 -36.74 -12.07 21.81
C SER A 6 -37.24 -11.76 23.22
N GLU A 7 -38.56 -11.51 23.37
CA GLU A 7 -39.17 -11.24 24.70
C GLU A 7 -38.94 -12.37 25.71
N ASN A 8 -38.63 -13.58 25.27
CA ASN A 8 -38.30 -14.73 26.11
C ASN A 8 -36.83 -14.74 26.57
N GLY A 9 -35.98 -13.77 26.18
CA GLY A 9 -34.61 -13.68 26.60
C GLY A 9 -33.64 -14.67 25.95
N GLU A 10 -34.07 -15.37 24.90
CA GLU A 10 -33.16 -16.26 24.14
C GLU A 10 -32.20 -15.42 23.30
N LEU A 11 -30.89 -15.62 23.54
CA LEU A 11 -29.82 -15.03 22.76
C LEU A 11 -29.63 -15.85 21.47
N PRO A 12 -29.61 -15.20 20.29
CA PRO A 12 -29.29 -15.90 19.06
C PRO A 12 -27.86 -16.47 19.12
N GLU A 13 -27.70 -17.68 18.62
CA GLU A 13 -26.40 -18.36 18.60
C GLU A 13 -25.47 -17.68 17.59
N TYR A 14 -24.28 -17.30 18.06
CA TYR A 14 -23.27 -16.73 17.18
C TYR A 14 -22.72 -17.80 16.23
N THR A 15 -23.01 -17.66 14.96
CA THR A 15 -22.39 -18.47 13.90
C THR A 15 -21.13 -17.74 13.40
N PRO A 16 -19.93 -18.28 13.66
CA PRO A 16 -18.72 -17.66 13.14
C PRO A 16 -18.72 -17.71 11.61
N LEU A 17 -18.42 -16.57 10.99
CA LEU A 17 -18.18 -16.52 9.55
C LEU A 17 -16.93 -17.33 9.22
N ASP A 18 -17.07 -18.28 8.29
CA ASP A 18 -15.92 -19.03 7.75
C ASP A 18 -15.19 -18.14 6.75
N VAL A 19 -14.20 -17.43 7.26
CA VAL A 19 -13.42 -16.45 6.51
C VAL A 19 -12.17 -17.12 5.96
N PRO A 20 -11.95 -17.12 4.65
CA PRO A 20 -10.71 -17.63 4.08
C PRO A 20 -9.53 -16.78 4.56
N MET A 21 -8.59 -17.41 5.27
CA MET A 21 -7.42 -16.72 5.80
C MET A 21 -6.30 -16.65 4.76
N PRO A 22 -5.58 -15.52 4.68
CA PRO A 22 -4.43 -15.40 3.78
C PRO A 22 -3.31 -16.35 4.23
N GLU A 23 -2.84 -17.18 3.31
CA GLU A 23 -1.65 -18.00 3.52
C GLU A 23 -0.38 -17.14 3.41
N ARG A 24 0.52 -17.33 4.38
CA ARG A 24 1.85 -16.71 4.36
C ARG A 24 2.91 -17.78 4.18
N GLN A 25 3.71 -17.62 3.15
CA GLN A 25 4.81 -18.53 2.85
C GLN A 25 6.15 -17.83 3.00
N LEU A 26 7.03 -18.43 3.82
CA LEU A 26 8.41 -17.97 3.95
C LEU A 26 9.21 -18.41 2.73
N LYS A 27 9.93 -17.48 2.11
CA LYS A 27 10.85 -17.75 0.99
C LYS A 27 12.25 -17.31 1.34
N THR A 28 13.21 -18.16 1.09
CA THR A 28 14.63 -17.83 1.29
C THR A 28 15.25 -17.37 -0.01
N PHE A 29 15.95 -16.24 0.03
CA PHE A 29 16.68 -15.69 -1.10
C PHE A 29 18.17 -15.70 -0.79
N GLY A 30 18.97 -16.11 -1.76
CA GLY A 30 20.43 -16.16 -1.61
C GLY A 30 21.12 -15.99 -2.96
N ARG A 31 22.36 -15.57 -2.92
CA ARG A 31 23.24 -15.48 -4.08
C ARG A 31 24.61 -15.99 -3.69
N GLN A 32 25.20 -16.81 -4.54
CA GLN A 32 26.55 -17.33 -4.33
C GLN A 32 27.54 -16.54 -5.18
N LEU A 33 28.67 -16.20 -4.58
CA LEU A 33 29.84 -15.66 -5.27
C LEU A 33 30.89 -16.77 -5.34
N THR A 34 31.36 -17.06 -6.55
CA THR A 34 32.48 -17.99 -6.78
C THR A 34 33.67 -17.20 -7.28
N MET A 35 34.80 -17.40 -6.67
CA MET A 35 36.06 -16.74 -6.99
C MET A 35 37.16 -17.75 -7.23
N THR A 36 38.03 -17.49 -8.19
CA THR A 36 39.24 -18.32 -8.38
C THR A 36 40.30 -17.94 -7.34
N ARG A 37 41.21 -18.86 -7.04
CA ARG A 37 42.34 -18.62 -6.10
C ARG A 37 43.20 -17.43 -6.56
N GLU A 38 43.43 -17.30 -7.85
CA GLU A 38 44.23 -16.23 -8.44
C GLU A 38 43.52 -14.85 -8.27
N ALA A 39 42.20 -14.79 -8.52
CA ALA A 39 41.43 -13.59 -8.29
C ALA A 39 41.39 -13.19 -6.82
N PHE A 40 41.42 -14.15 -5.90
CA PHE A 40 41.48 -13.90 -4.46
C PHE A 40 42.83 -13.33 -4.03
N ILE A 41 43.96 -13.84 -4.59
CA ILE A 41 45.32 -13.37 -4.25
C ILE A 41 45.58 -11.99 -4.86
N ASN A 42 45.05 -11.74 -6.07
CA ASN A 42 45.24 -10.49 -6.82
C ASN A 42 44.06 -9.53 -6.67
N ASP A 43 43.46 -9.43 -5.48
CA ASP A 43 42.29 -8.54 -5.25
C ASP A 43 42.71 -7.05 -5.24
N ASP A 44 43.23 -6.57 -6.37
CA ASP A 44 43.67 -5.20 -6.55
C ASP A 44 42.48 -4.18 -6.50
N ILE A 45 41.24 -4.63 -6.60
CA ILE A 45 40.06 -3.78 -6.68
C ILE A 45 39.36 -3.70 -5.29
N GLY A 46 39.83 -4.42 -4.29
CA GLY A 46 39.18 -4.49 -2.97
C GLY A 46 37.76 -5.08 -3.03
N LEU A 47 37.55 -6.01 -3.97
CA LEU A 47 36.24 -6.59 -4.22
C LEU A 47 35.69 -7.32 -2.98
N LEU A 48 36.57 -8.01 -2.25
CA LEU A 48 36.23 -8.75 -1.05
C LEU A 48 35.72 -7.85 0.10
N THR A 49 36.30 -6.67 0.24
CA THR A 49 35.91 -5.70 1.27
C THR A 49 34.64 -4.96 0.95
N THR A 50 34.34 -4.74 -0.33
CA THR A 50 33.14 -4.01 -0.78
C THR A 50 31.93 -4.92 -0.98
N MET A 51 32.13 -6.23 -1.17
CA MET A 51 31.06 -7.20 -1.41
C MET A 51 30.01 -7.27 -0.31
N PRO A 52 30.35 -7.33 1.00
CA PRO A 52 29.33 -7.36 2.05
C PRO A 52 28.38 -6.17 2.01
N GLN A 53 28.91 -4.97 1.73
CA GLN A 53 28.08 -3.76 1.62
C GLN A 53 27.15 -3.81 0.40
N ARG A 54 27.66 -4.31 -0.74
CA ARG A 54 26.84 -4.52 -1.94
C ARG A 54 25.73 -5.56 -1.71
N TYR A 55 26.01 -6.64 -1.00
CA TYR A 55 25.01 -7.64 -0.66
C TYR A 55 23.97 -7.11 0.31
N ALA A 56 24.34 -6.30 1.28
CA ALA A 56 23.39 -5.65 2.17
C ALA A 56 22.42 -4.75 1.41
N ALA A 57 22.93 -3.92 0.48
CA ALA A 57 22.10 -3.08 -0.38
C ALA A 57 21.18 -3.91 -1.30
N LEU A 58 21.69 -5.00 -1.90
CA LEU A 58 20.89 -5.89 -2.72
C LEU A 58 19.80 -6.60 -1.90
N SER A 59 20.07 -6.98 -0.66
CA SER A 59 19.07 -7.58 0.23
C SER A 59 17.95 -6.59 0.53
N ALA A 60 18.27 -5.36 0.91
CA ALA A 60 17.30 -4.31 1.17
C ALA A 60 16.44 -4.02 -0.07
N ASN A 61 17.06 -3.89 -1.24
CA ASN A 61 16.35 -3.68 -2.50
C ASN A 61 15.44 -4.86 -2.85
N THR A 62 15.87 -6.10 -2.56
CA THR A 62 15.05 -7.28 -2.81
C THR A 62 13.81 -7.29 -1.93
N GLN A 63 13.96 -6.97 -0.63
CA GLN A 63 12.82 -6.87 0.29
C GLN A 63 11.85 -5.78 -0.16
N ASN A 64 12.36 -4.60 -0.48
CA ASN A 64 11.55 -3.49 -0.98
C ASN A 64 10.76 -3.89 -2.23
N LYS A 65 11.47 -4.46 -3.22
CA LYS A 65 10.85 -4.93 -4.46
C LYS A 65 9.75 -5.99 -4.25
N LEU A 66 9.93 -6.89 -3.28
CA LEU A 66 8.90 -7.89 -2.97
C LEU A 66 7.62 -7.27 -2.42
N VAL A 67 7.73 -6.25 -1.57
CA VAL A 67 6.58 -5.53 -1.03
C VAL A 67 5.83 -4.80 -2.15
N TYR A 68 6.55 -4.03 -2.97
CA TYR A 68 5.92 -3.30 -4.09
C TYR A 68 5.36 -4.21 -5.18
N GLN A 69 5.93 -5.40 -5.38
CA GLN A 69 5.37 -6.37 -6.31
C GLN A 69 3.94 -6.82 -5.95
N ILE A 70 3.58 -6.82 -4.68
CA ILE A 70 2.21 -7.13 -4.26
C ILE A 70 1.24 -6.09 -4.81
N LEU A 71 1.63 -4.82 -4.76
CA LEU A 71 0.80 -3.70 -5.22
C LEU A 71 0.79 -3.60 -6.76
N THR A 72 1.96 -3.72 -7.41
CA THR A 72 2.11 -3.47 -8.85
C THR A 72 1.68 -4.66 -9.72
N GLN A 73 1.88 -5.90 -9.27
CA GLN A 73 1.49 -7.09 -10.03
C GLN A 73 0.01 -7.42 -9.92
N ASN A 74 -0.69 -6.83 -8.97
CA ASN A 74 -2.13 -7.01 -8.76
C ASN A 74 -2.59 -8.47 -8.90
N LYS A 75 -1.90 -9.39 -8.24
CA LYS A 75 -2.19 -10.83 -8.29
C LYS A 75 -3.48 -11.15 -7.54
N LYS A 76 -4.03 -12.31 -7.87
CA LYS A 76 -5.13 -12.89 -7.10
C LYS A 76 -4.68 -13.14 -5.67
N ILE A 77 -5.51 -12.75 -4.71
CA ILE A 77 -5.31 -12.96 -3.29
C ILE A 77 -6.12 -14.17 -2.80
N TYR A 78 -6.20 -14.38 -1.50
CA TYR A 78 -6.81 -15.55 -0.85
C TYR A 78 -8.26 -15.87 -1.28
N ASP A 79 -9.03 -14.87 -1.70
CA ASP A 79 -10.41 -15.01 -2.18
C ASP A 79 -10.51 -15.31 -3.69
N GLY A 80 -9.38 -15.51 -4.37
CA GLY A 80 -9.31 -15.78 -5.81
C GLY A 80 -9.49 -14.56 -6.71
N LYS A 81 -9.76 -13.38 -6.15
CA LYS A 81 -9.89 -12.11 -6.87
C LYS A 81 -8.59 -11.30 -6.78
N VAL A 82 -8.37 -10.43 -7.75
CA VAL A 82 -7.21 -9.50 -7.72
C VAL A 82 -7.39 -8.45 -6.63
N LEU A 83 -6.27 -7.94 -6.10
CA LEU A 83 -6.26 -6.99 -4.99
C LEU A 83 -6.98 -5.68 -5.37
N PHE A 84 -6.67 -5.13 -6.54
CA PHE A 84 -7.29 -3.92 -7.06
C PHE A 84 -8.19 -4.25 -8.24
N SER A 85 -9.49 -3.99 -8.12
CA SER A 85 -10.46 -4.25 -9.18
C SER A 85 -11.70 -3.37 -9.06
N ASP A 86 -12.40 -3.22 -10.17
CA ASP A 86 -13.69 -2.53 -10.20
C ASP A 86 -14.75 -3.23 -9.34
N GLU A 87 -14.67 -4.57 -9.24
CA GLU A 87 -15.58 -5.36 -8.40
C GLU A 87 -15.43 -5.03 -6.91
N ARG A 88 -14.22 -4.71 -6.47
CA ARG A 88 -13.95 -4.28 -5.10
C ARG A 88 -14.23 -2.81 -4.87
N GLY A 89 -14.44 -2.03 -5.93
CA GLY A 89 -14.64 -0.59 -5.82
C GLY A 89 -13.45 0.16 -5.24
N ASN A 90 -12.23 -0.37 -5.39
CA ASN A 90 -11.00 0.20 -4.83
C ASN A 90 -10.03 0.73 -5.89
N THR A 91 -10.51 0.97 -7.10
CA THR A 91 -9.72 1.51 -8.21
C THR A 91 -10.39 2.71 -8.86
N LEU A 92 -9.57 3.66 -9.30
CA LEU A 92 -10.00 4.69 -10.23
C LEU A 92 -9.76 4.18 -11.66
N LYS A 93 -10.80 4.25 -12.51
CA LYS A 93 -10.76 3.70 -13.89
C LYS A 93 -9.74 4.37 -14.82
N LYS A 94 -9.26 5.56 -14.47
CA LYS A 94 -8.20 6.26 -15.18
C LYS A 94 -7.14 6.69 -14.18
N GLY A 95 -5.89 6.29 -14.42
CA GLY A 95 -4.76 6.85 -13.70
C GLY A 95 -4.74 8.37 -13.91
N THR A 96 -4.78 9.12 -12.82
CA THR A 96 -4.75 10.58 -12.85
C THR A 96 -3.56 11.09 -12.05
N LYS A 97 -3.07 12.26 -12.42
CA LYS A 97 -2.14 13.00 -11.56
C LYS A 97 -2.83 13.31 -10.21
N PRO A 98 -2.07 13.51 -9.13
CA PRO A 98 -2.62 13.97 -7.87
C PRO A 98 -3.35 15.30 -8.07
N THR A 99 -4.64 15.31 -7.83
CA THR A 99 -5.50 16.48 -7.79
C THR A 99 -6.41 16.36 -6.58
N ILE A 100 -6.95 17.47 -6.10
CA ILE A 100 -7.88 17.47 -4.97
C ILE A 100 -9.02 16.48 -5.24
N GLU A 101 -9.63 16.57 -6.41
CA GLU A 101 -10.73 15.70 -6.81
C GLU A 101 -10.36 14.22 -6.85
N SER A 102 -9.14 13.88 -7.32
CA SER A 102 -8.68 12.49 -7.35
C SER A 102 -8.41 11.95 -5.94
N ILE A 103 -7.88 12.78 -5.04
CA ILE A 103 -7.65 12.44 -3.64
C ILE A 103 -8.97 12.22 -2.91
N GLU A 104 -9.94 13.11 -3.08
CA GLU A 104 -11.29 12.96 -2.50
C GLU A 104 -11.95 11.66 -2.95
N LYS A 105 -11.88 11.35 -4.24
CA LYS A 105 -12.41 10.08 -4.77
C LYS A 105 -11.71 8.86 -4.18
N MET A 106 -10.38 8.90 -4.03
CA MET A 106 -9.65 7.78 -3.43
C MET A 106 -10.00 7.59 -1.96
N ILE A 107 -10.10 8.68 -1.18
CA ILE A 107 -10.54 8.64 0.22
C ILE A 107 -11.96 8.08 0.32
N TYR A 108 -12.86 8.55 -0.55
CA TYR A 108 -14.23 8.05 -0.59
C TYR A 108 -14.29 6.55 -0.89
N LEU A 109 -13.56 6.08 -1.91
CA LEU A 109 -13.51 4.66 -2.27
C LEU A 109 -12.93 3.80 -1.15
N LEU A 110 -11.94 4.32 -0.41
CA LEU A 110 -11.39 3.62 0.74
C LEU A 110 -12.40 3.54 1.90
N GLY A 111 -13.10 4.64 2.19
CA GLY A 111 -14.13 4.67 3.23
C GLY A 111 -15.35 3.81 2.94
N MET A 112 -15.65 3.57 1.65
CA MET A 112 -16.76 2.74 1.20
C MET A 112 -16.43 1.24 1.16
N GLN A 113 -15.18 0.84 1.52
CA GLN A 113 -14.84 -0.57 1.61
C GLN A 113 -15.71 -1.25 2.67
N LYS A 114 -16.07 -2.49 2.38
CA LYS A 114 -16.96 -3.30 3.21
C LYS A 114 -16.18 -4.47 3.81
N ASP A 115 -16.62 -4.87 4.98
CA ASP A 115 -16.22 -6.13 5.57
C ASP A 115 -16.96 -7.33 4.91
N GLU A 116 -16.72 -8.53 5.41
CA GLU A 116 -17.34 -9.75 4.91
C GLU A 116 -18.82 -9.85 5.27
N ALA A 117 -19.27 -9.14 6.30
CA ALA A 117 -20.67 -9.01 6.67
C ALA A 117 -21.43 -8.02 5.79
N GLY A 118 -20.71 -7.23 4.99
CA GLY A 118 -21.25 -6.18 4.12
C GLY A 118 -21.32 -4.81 4.77
N ASP A 119 -20.84 -4.66 5.99
CA ASP A 119 -20.81 -3.40 6.72
C ASP A 119 -19.66 -2.51 6.24
N GLN A 120 -19.88 -1.19 6.25
CA GLN A 120 -18.87 -0.22 5.83
C GLN A 120 -17.78 -0.06 6.89
N LEU A 121 -16.52 -0.18 6.47
CA LEU A 121 -15.36 -0.07 7.36
C LEU A 121 -14.99 1.38 7.70
N MET A 122 -15.45 2.37 6.96
CA MET A 122 -15.17 3.80 7.13
C MET A 122 -13.67 4.10 7.30
N LEU A 123 -12.83 3.42 6.50
CA LEU A 123 -11.37 3.54 6.59
C LEU A 123 -10.91 4.92 6.14
N MET A 124 -9.94 5.48 6.86
CA MET A 124 -9.24 6.70 6.46
C MET A 124 -7.81 6.36 6.03
N PRO A 125 -7.27 7.03 4.99
CA PRO A 125 -5.90 6.81 4.59
C PRO A 125 -4.93 7.40 5.62
N ASP A 126 -3.82 6.73 5.81
CA ASP A 126 -2.68 7.16 6.61
C ASP A 126 -1.44 7.36 5.74
N LEU A 127 -1.34 6.56 4.67
CA LEU A 127 -0.19 6.49 3.79
C LEU A 127 -0.57 6.66 2.32
N PHE A 128 0.13 7.55 1.64
CA PHE A 128 0.10 7.69 0.19
C PHE A 128 1.41 7.20 -0.41
N ILE A 129 1.34 6.23 -1.30
CA ILE A 129 2.48 5.74 -2.07
C ILE A 129 2.33 6.26 -3.50
N VAL A 130 3.32 7.00 -3.96
CA VAL A 130 3.31 7.61 -5.29
C VAL A 130 4.61 7.30 -6.05
N PRO A 131 4.56 7.26 -7.38
CA PRO A 131 5.77 7.17 -8.19
C PRO A 131 6.69 8.36 -7.97
N LEU A 132 7.98 8.14 -8.19
CA LEU A 132 9.00 9.18 -8.11
C LEU A 132 8.62 10.39 -8.99
N GLY A 133 8.70 11.57 -8.42
CA GLY A 133 8.37 12.85 -9.07
C GLY A 133 6.93 13.34 -8.87
N MET A 134 6.04 12.54 -8.28
CA MET A 134 4.67 12.96 -7.97
C MET A 134 4.48 13.38 -6.50
N GLY A 135 5.43 13.10 -5.63
CA GLY A 135 5.29 13.38 -4.20
C GLY A 135 5.32 14.86 -3.87
N THR A 136 6.03 15.68 -4.66
CA THR A 136 6.03 17.13 -4.46
C THR A 136 4.64 17.72 -4.72
N ASP A 137 4.00 17.32 -5.82
CA ASP A 137 2.65 17.78 -6.16
C ASP A 137 1.65 17.35 -5.09
N LEU A 138 1.74 16.10 -4.65
CA LEU A 138 0.87 15.57 -3.62
C LEU A 138 1.07 16.27 -2.27
N ARG A 139 2.32 16.47 -1.84
CA ARG A 139 2.62 17.21 -0.59
C ARG A 139 2.12 18.66 -0.67
N THR A 140 2.25 19.31 -1.83
CA THR A 140 1.71 20.65 -2.02
C THR A 140 0.20 20.66 -1.82
N ILE A 141 -0.54 19.68 -2.36
CA ILE A 141 -1.97 19.60 -2.19
C ILE A 141 -2.35 19.32 -0.73
N LEU A 142 -1.67 18.39 -0.06
CA LEU A 142 -2.02 17.97 1.31
C LEU A 142 -1.65 18.99 2.38
N TYR A 143 -0.54 19.71 2.21
CA TYR A 143 0.02 20.54 3.27
C TYR A 143 -0.04 22.06 2.99
N SER A 144 -0.50 22.49 1.82
CA SER A 144 -0.69 23.92 1.57
C SER A 144 -1.82 24.48 2.44
N PRO A 145 -1.68 25.69 3.00
CA PRO A 145 -2.73 26.29 3.81
C PRO A 145 -4.03 26.52 3.03
N THR A 146 -3.90 26.83 1.76
CA THR A 146 -5.02 27.10 0.85
C THR A 146 -4.90 26.26 -0.42
N ILE A 147 -6.05 25.89 -0.96
CA ILE A 147 -6.20 25.18 -2.23
C ILE A 147 -7.05 26.02 -3.19
N HIS A 148 -6.83 25.84 -4.49
CA HIS A 148 -7.69 26.41 -5.50
C HIS A 148 -8.87 25.45 -5.77
N THR A 149 -10.07 25.98 -5.64
CA THR A 149 -11.30 25.29 -6.02
C THR A 149 -11.45 25.25 -7.54
N PRO A 150 -12.35 24.41 -8.10
CA PRO A 150 -12.62 24.39 -9.54
C PRO A 150 -12.99 25.77 -10.13
N ASP A 151 -13.60 26.62 -9.33
CA ASP A 151 -13.97 27.99 -9.70
C ASP A 151 -12.79 29.01 -9.57
N ASN A 152 -11.59 28.51 -9.38
CA ASN A 152 -10.37 29.32 -9.20
C ASN A 152 -10.42 30.28 -7.99
N THR A 153 -11.25 30.01 -7.00
CA THR A 153 -11.28 30.69 -5.72
C THR A 153 -10.37 29.99 -4.71
N GLN A 154 -9.77 30.77 -3.81
CA GLN A 154 -8.97 30.19 -2.72
C GLN A 154 -9.89 29.72 -1.60
N ALA A 155 -9.70 28.47 -1.18
CA ALA A 155 -10.38 27.89 -0.03
C ALA A 155 -9.36 27.36 0.99
N VAL A 156 -9.78 27.25 2.24
CA VAL A 156 -8.96 26.61 3.27
C VAL A 156 -8.80 25.14 2.93
N ASN A 157 -7.59 24.63 3.04
CA ASN A 157 -7.31 23.22 2.74
C ASN A 157 -7.93 22.31 3.81
N PRO A 158 -8.89 21.44 3.47
CA PRO A 158 -9.53 20.53 4.42
C PRO A 158 -8.58 19.44 4.94
N TYR A 159 -7.48 19.19 4.23
CA TYR A 159 -6.48 18.17 4.62
C TYR A 159 -5.44 18.71 5.61
N LEU A 160 -5.41 20.04 5.80
CA LEU A 160 -4.46 20.65 6.72
C LEU A 160 -4.73 20.17 8.15
N GLY A 161 -3.71 19.58 8.79
CA GLY A 161 -3.84 19.02 10.13
C GLY A 161 -4.14 17.51 10.17
N MET A 162 -4.39 16.88 9.03
CA MET A 162 -4.42 15.42 8.93
C MET A 162 -2.98 14.88 8.80
N ASN A 163 -2.67 13.84 9.57
CA ASN A 163 -1.33 13.23 9.56
C ASN A 163 -1.21 12.21 8.42
N PHE A 164 -1.00 12.68 7.21
CA PHE A 164 -0.72 11.80 6.08
C PHE A 164 0.79 11.57 5.92
N THR A 165 1.18 10.36 5.61
CA THR A 165 2.55 10.04 5.23
C THR A 165 2.63 9.90 3.71
N VAL A 166 3.57 10.58 3.06
CA VAL A 166 3.77 10.48 1.61
C VAL A 166 5.13 9.82 1.34
N VAL A 167 5.08 8.65 0.72
CA VAL A 167 6.27 7.87 0.31
C VAL A 167 6.35 7.87 -1.21
N GLU A 168 7.51 8.28 -1.72
CA GLU A 168 7.85 8.15 -3.14
C GLU A 168 8.71 6.91 -3.34
N ASP A 169 8.35 6.08 -4.32
CA ASP A 169 9.16 4.93 -4.71
C ASP A 169 9.13 4.71 -6.23
N THR A 170 10.11 3.94 -6.71
CA THR A 170 10.32 3.66 -8.15
C THR A 170 9.70 2.35 -8.57
#